data_95d08e644ac1830e1d3d9371cbac81b4
#
_entry.id   95d08e644ac1830e1d3d9371cbac81b4
#
_cell.length_a   1.000
_cell.length_b   1.000
_cell.length_c   1.000
_cell.angle_alpha   90.00
_cell.angle_beta   90.00
_cell.angle_gamma   90.00
#
_symmetry.space_group_name_H-M   'P 1'
#
loop_
_entity.id
_entity.type
_entity.pdbx_description
1 polymer ?
#
loop_
_entity_poly.entity_id
_entity_poly.type
_entity_poly.pdbx_seq_one_letter_code
_entity_poly.pdbx_strand_id
1 'polypeptide(L)'
;MMQEIRLYDMNSIEFSELIDTARVELKSNPEYKELKNKVSEIMEEYPNLQLLFEDDKVMNLNENECKMLQQLVSLYLQMSNYEDRKFFFLGARENYFYFKNLGLIKE
;
A
#
# COMPACT_ATOMS: atom_id res chain seq x y z
N MET A 1 6.13 -28.38 -19.90
CA MET A 1 6.97 -28.31 -19.08
C MET A 1 6.87 -27.20 -18.34
N MET A 2 7.15 -27.20 -17.29
CA MET A 2 6.98 -26.24 -16.60
C MET A 2 7.89 -25.35 -16.65
N GLN A 3 8.27 -24.91 -17.36
CA GLN A 3 9.19 -24.12 -17.48
C GLN A 3 9.17 -23.24 -16.49
N GLU A 4 9.48 -22.76 -16.01
CA GLU A 4 9.73 -21.82 -15.16
C GLU A 4 8.69 -21.60 -14.29
N ILE A 5 8.34 -22.34 -13.44
CA ILE A 5 7.49 -22.04 -12.46
C ILE A 5 8.26 -21.30 -11.47
N ARG A 6 8.29 -20.07 -11.53
CA ARG A 6 8.94 -19.26 -10.54
C ARG A 6 7.93 -18.36 -9.92
N LEU A 7 8.20 -17.82 -8.75
CA LEU A 7 7.24 -17.05 -8.05
C LEU A 7 6.87 -15.85 -8.87
N TYR A 8 7.60 -14.88 -9.06
CA TYR A 8 7.25 -13.78 -9.92
C TYR A 8 8.50 -13.05 -10.31
N ASP A 9 8.49 -12.59 -11.55
CA ASP A 9 9.47 -11.67 -12.03
C ASP A 9 8.91 -10.31 -11.76
N MET A 10 9.61 -9.45 -11.12
CA MET A 10 9.15 -8.11 -10.76
C MET A 10 8.78 -7.27 -11.98
N ASN A 11 9.28 -7.65 -13.15
CA ASN A 11 8.97 -6.92 -14.36
C ASN A 11 7.91 -7.60 -15.20
N SER A 12 7.31 -8.66 -14.72
CA SER A 12 6.32 -9.37 -15.50
C SER A 12 4.97 -8.67 -15.46
N ILE A 13 4.20 -8.85 -16.52
CA ILE A 13 2.85 -8.29 -16.58
C ILE A 13 1.99 -8.92 -15.51
N GLU A 14 2.15 -10.21 -15.25
CA GLU A 14 1.37 -10.91 -14.24
C GLU A 14 1.60 -10.33 -12.86
N PHE A 15 2.84 -9.99 -12.52
CA PHE A 15 3.13 -9.38 -11.22
C PHE A 15 2.45 -8.02 -11.13
N SER A 16 2.54 -7.21 -12.18
CA SER A 16 1.90 -5.90 -12.20
C SER A 16 0.40 -6.00 -12.05
N GLU A 17 -0.22 -6.96 -12.71
CA GLU A 17 -1.67 -7.16 -12.60
C GLU A 17 -2.08 -7.57 -11.20
N LEU A 18 -1.29 -8.40 -10.52
CA LEU A 18 -1.58 -8.80 -9.15
C LEU A 18 -1.50 -7.61 -8.21
N ILE A 19 -0.51 -6.77 -8.37
CA ILE A 19 -0.36 -5.57 -7.54
C ILE A 19 -1.53 -4.61 -7.80
N ASP A 20 -1.92 -4.42 -9.05
CA ASP A 20 -3.04 -3.54 -9.38
C ASP A 20 -4.35 -4.08 -8.82
N THR A 21 -4.57 -5.38 -8.88
CA THR A 21 -5.76 -6.01 -8.29
C THR A 21 -5.78 -5.79 -6.78
N ALA A 22 -4.64 -5.97 -6.11
CA ALA A 22 -4.54 -5.74 -4.68
C ALA A 22 -4.85 -4.29 -4.32
N ARG A 23 -4.38 -3.34 -5.12
CA ARG A 23 -4.66 -1.92 -4.90
C ARG A 23 -6.13 -1.60 -5.08
N VAL A 24 -6.79 -2.18 -6.08
CA VAL A 24 -8.21 -1.98 -6.31
C VAL A 24 -9.03 -2.53 -5.14
N GLU A 25 -8.69 -3.74 -4.68
CA GLU A 25 -9.36 -4.32 -3.53
C GLU A 25 -9.15 -3.51 -2.27
N LEU A 26 -7.95 -2.97 -2.07
CA LEU A 26 -7.65 -2.15 -0.91
C LEU A 26 -8.46 -0.87 -0.93
N LYS A 27 -8.64 -0.26 -2.10
CA LYS A 27 -9.44 0.96 -2.24
C LYS A 27 -10.90 0.74 -1.86
N SER A 28 -11.41 -0.47 -1.96
CA SER A 28 -12.79 -0.77 -1.58
C SER A 28 -12.91 -1.10 -0.09
N ASN A 29 -11.82 -1.21 0.66
CA ASN A 29 -11.87 -1.46 2.08
C ASN A 29 -12.33 -0.19 2.81
N PRO A 30 -13.43 -0.24 3.58
CA PRO A 30 -13.99 0.95 4.21
C PRO A 30 -13.03 1.62 5.21
N GLU A 31 -12.26 0.84 5.95
CA GLU A 31 -11.34 1.38 6.93
C GLU A 31 -10.17 2.09 6.25
N TYR A 32 -9.65 1.50 5.18
CA TYR A 32 -8.57 2.12 4.41
C TYR A 32 -9.07 3.41 3.74
N LYS A 33 -10.29 3.39 3.21
CA LYS A 33 -10.88 4.56 2.60
C LYS A 33 -11.03 5.68 3.61
N GLU A 34 -11.42 5.36 4.84
CA GLU A 34 -11.57 6.36 5.88
C GLU A 34 -10.21 7.00 6.21
N LEU A 35 -9.15 6.22 6.29
CA LEU A 35 -7.80 6.74 6.51
C LEU A 35 -7.39 7.69 5.39
N LYS A 36 -7.65 7.32 4.14
CA LYS A 36 -7.34 8.17 3.00
C LYS A 36 -8.13 9.48 3.06
N ASN A 37 -9.38 9.42 3.45
CA ASN A 37 -10.22 10.62 3.57
C ASN A 37 -9.69 11.55 4.64
N LYS A 38 -9.24 11.01 5.77
CA LYS A 38 -8.66 11.81 6.85
C LYS A 38 -7.38 12.51 6.39
N VAL A 39 -6.54 11.82 5.63
CA VAL A 39 -5.33 12.41 5.05
C VAL A 39 -5.71 13.56 4.12
N SER A 40 -6.68 13.36 3.25
CA SER A 40 -7.12 14.40 2.32
C SER A 40 -7.67 15.63 3.04
N GLU A 41 -8.44 15.42 4.09
CA GLU A 41 -8.98 16.51 4.89
C GLU A 41 -7.88 17.34 5.54
N ILE A 42 -6.87 16.69 6.10
CA ILE A 42 -5.74 17.38 6.71
C ILE A 42 -4.95 18.16 5.66
N MET A 43 -4.72 17.55 4.50
CA MET A 43 -3.98 18.20 3.42
C MET A 43 -4.72 19.44 2.89
N GLU A 44 -6.05 19.37 2.81
CA GLU A 44 -6.84 20.53 2.38
C GLU A 44 -6.82 21.64 3.42
N GLU A 45 -6.87 21.29 4.70
CA GLU A 45 -6.90 22.28 5.75
C GLU A 45 -5.52 22.90 6.01
N TYR A 46 -4.46 22.17 5.74
CA TYR A 46 -3.09 22.61 5.98
C TYR A 46 -2.26 22.54 4.71
N PRO A 47 -2.41 23.51 3.80
CA PRO A 47 -1.75 23.47 2.48
C PRO A 47 -0.23 23.38 2.54
N ASN A 48 0.40 23.91 3.60
CA ASN A 48 1.85 23.82 3.74
C ASN A 48 2.32 22.38 3.92
N LEU A 49 1.49 21.54 4.54
CA LEU A 49 1.83 20.11 4.67
C LEU A 49 1.78 19.40 3.33
N GLN A 50 0.81 19.79 2.49
CA GLN A 50 0.74 19.24 1.14
C GLN A 50 1.98 19.63 0.32
N LEU A 51 2.41 20.88 0.41
CA LEU A 51 3.61 21.36 -0.27
C LEU A 51 4.86 20.63 0.22
N LEU A 52 4.93 20.37 1.54
CA LEU A 52 6.06 19.64 2.10
C LEU A 52 6.20 18.26 1.52
N PHE A 53 5.08 17.55 1.34
CA PHE A 53 5.12 16.19 0.83
C PHE A 53 5.23 16.12 -0.70
N GLU A 54 4.59 17.05 -1.42
CA GLU A 54 4.59 16.99 -2.87
C GLU A 54 5.76 17.70 -3.51
N ASP A 55 6.11 18.87 -2.99
CA ASP A 55 7.15 19.68 -3.61
C ASP A 55 8.50 19.55 -2.90
N ASP A 56 8.55 18.79 -1.83
CA ASP A 56 9.78 18.56 -1.07
C ASP A 56 10.44 19.86 -0.65
N LYS A 57 9.65 20.86 -0.31
CA LYS A 57 10.19 22.15 0.09
C LYS A 57 10.47 22.17 1.57
N VAL A 58 11.62 22.72 1.93
CA VAL A 58 11.95 22.95 3.31
C VAL A 58 11.23 24.22 3.74
N MET A 59 10.44 24.15 4.81
CA MET A 59 9.70 25.30 5.30
C MET A 59 9.55 25.20 6.82
N ASN A 60 9.28 26.34 7.45
CA ASN A 60 9.01 26.36 8.87
C ASN A 60 7.52 26.10 9.07
N LEU A 61 7.20 25.17 9.94
CA LEU A 61 5.82 24.83 10.27
C LEU A 61 5.49 25.41 11.64
N ASN A 62 4.27 25.93 11.82
CA ASN A 62 3.82 26.37 13.12
C ASN A 62 3.44 25.16 13.99
N GLU A 63 3.06 25.41 15.26
CA GLU A 63 2.77 24.34 16.18
C GLU A 63 1.61 23.46 15.73
N ASN A 64 0.55 24.05 15.19
CA ASN A 64 -0.60 23.30 14.73
C ASN A 64 -0.23 22.45 13.51
N GLU A 65 0.55 22.99 12.61
CA GLU A 65 1.03 22.25 11.45
C GLU A 65 1.91 21.07 11.88
N CYS A 66 2.76 21.27 12.89
CA CYS A 66 3.59 20.17 13.40
C CYS A 66 2.74 19.06 14.01
N LYS A 67 1.67 19.42 14.75
CA LYS A 67 0.77 18.42 15.31
C LYS A 67 0.05 17.66 14.21
N MET A 68 -0.38 18.35 13.18
CA MET A 68 -1.06 17.69 12.06
C MET A 68 -0.10 16.83 11.25
N LEU A 69 1.17 17.24 11.15
CA LEU A 69 2.19 16.41 10.50
C LEU A 69 2.36 15.10 11.26
N GLN A 70 2.41 15.14 12.59
CA GLN A 70 2.49 13.93 13.40
C GLN A 70 1.27 13.03 13.16
N GLN A 71 0.09 13.62 13.05
CA GLN A 71 -1.11 12.87 12.77
C GLN A 71 -1.08 12.25 11.38
N LEU A 72 -0.59 12.99 10.39
CA LEU A 72 -0.42 12.45 9.03
C LEU A 72 0.53 11.26 9.02
N VAL A 73 1.65 11.35 9.73
CA VAL A 73 2.59 10.22 9.81
C VAL A 73 1.90 9.00 10.40
N SER A 74 1.11 9.20 11.46
CA SER A 74 0.37 8.09 12.07
C SER A 74 -0.63 7.48 11.09
N LEU A 75 -1.35 8.30 10.33
CA LEU A 75 -2.32 7.82 9.35
C LEU A 75 -1.62 7.05 8.22
N TYR A 76 -0.49 7.55 7.73
CA TYR A 76 0.28 6.85 6.69
C TYR A 76 0.80 5.51 7.21
N LEU A 77 1.23 5.43 8.46
CA LEU A 77 1.66 4.16 9.04
C LEU A 77 0.50 3.17 9.14
N GLN A 78 -0.69 3.65 9.50
CA GLN A 78 -1.86 2.78 9.53
C GLN A 78 -2.22 2.30 8.12
N MET A 79 -2.16 3.19 7.13
CA MET A 79 -2.40 2.81 5.73
C MET A 79 -1.37 1.80 5.26
N SER A 80 -0.10 1.99 5.63
CA SER A 80 0.96 1.04 5.27
C SER A 80 0.71 -0.33 5.87
N ASN A 81 0.16 -0.40 7.08
CA ASN A 81 -0.17 -1.69 7.68
C ASN A 81 -1.25 -2.44 6.88
N TYR A 82 -2.25 -1.73 6.35
CA TYR A 82 -3.25 -2.36 5.50
C TYR A 82 -2.63 -2.82 4.18
N GLU A 83 -1.78 -1.99 3.58
CA GLU A 83 -1.09 -2.31 2.33
C GLU A 83 -0.17 -3.51 2.49
N ASP A 84 0.63 -3.53 3.56
CA ASP A 84 1.55 -4.62 3.83
C ASP A 84 0.81 -5.93 4.07
N ARG A 85 -0.30 -5.84 4.82
CA ARG A 85 -1.09 -7.03 5.10
C ARG A 85 -1.71 -7.58 3.82
N LYS A 86 -2.23 -6.68 2.97
CA LYS A 86 -2.85 -7.08 1.71
C LYS A 86 -1.83 -7.76 0.80
N PHE A 87 -0.64 -7.16 0.66
CA PHE A 87 0.39 -7.73 -0.19
C PHE A 87 0.97 -9.02 0.40
N PHE A 88 1.06 -9.10 1.73
CA PHE A 88 1.50 -10.32 2.39
C PHE A 88 0.56 -11.48 2.09
N PHE A 89 -0.75 -11.27 2.23
CA PHE A 89 -1.71 -12.33 1.95
C PHE A 89 -1.76 -12.70 0.47
N LEU A 90 -1.60 -11.71 -0.40
CA LEU A 90 -1.51 -11.98 -1.83
C LEU A 90 -0.30 -12.87 -2.13
N GLY A 91 0.86 -12.53 -1.56
CA GLY A 91 2.06 -13.33 -1.75
C GLY A 91 1.92 -14.73 -1.20
N ALA A 92 1.32 -14.87 -0.02
CA ALA A 92 1.11 -16.19 0.60
C ALA A 92 0.20 -17.07 -0.26
N ARG A 93 -0.87 -16.48 -0.80
CA ARG A 93 -1.77 -17.21 -1.68
C ARG A 93 -1.07 -17.68 -2.95
N GLU A 94 -0.27 -16.79 -3.54
CA GLU A 94 0.44 -17.12 -4.77
C GLU A 94 1.54 -18.15 -4.53
N ASN A 95 2.18 -18.10 -3.36
CA ASN A 95 3.15 -19.13 -2.98
C ASN A 95 2.48 -20.48 -2.84
N TYR A 96 1.27 -20.53 -2.26
CA TYR A 96 0.53 -21.77 -2.13
C TYR A 96 0.25 -22.37 -3.50
N PHE A 97 -0.23 -21.58 -4.45
CA PHE A 97 -0.52 -22.06 -5.79
C PHE A 97 0.75 -22.48 -6.52
N TYR A 98 1.83 -21.76 -6.31
CA TYR A 98 3.12 -22.13 -6.91
C TYR A 98 3.56 -23.52 -6.45
N PHE A 99 3.54 -23.77 -5.14
CA PHE A 99 3.96 -25.04 -4.62
C PHE A 99 2.98 -26.18 -4.96
N LYS A 100 1.70 -25.87 -5.04
CA LYS A 100 0.72 -26.85 -5.46
C LYS A 100 0.97 -27.28 -6.91
N ASN A 101 1.29 -26.32 -7.78
CA ASN A 101 1.57 -26.62 -9.18
C ASN A 101 2.85 -27.46 -9.34
N LEU A 102 3.78 -27.35 -8.38
CA LEU A 102 4.97 -28.19 -8.41
C LEU A 102 4.70 -29.58 -7.83
N GLY A 103 3.53 -29.83 -7.32
CA GLY A 103 3.21 -31.13 -6.72
C GLY A 103 3.73 -31.30 -5.29
N LEU A 104 4.16 -30.19 -4.66
CA LEU A 104 4.69 -30.26 -3.30
C LEU A 104 3.60 -30.21 -2.25
N ILE A 105 2.42 -29.75 -2.59
CA ILE A 105 1.29 -29.67 -1.68
C ILE A 105 0.19 -30.54 -2.25
N LYS A 106 -0.32 -31.48 -1.43
CA LYS A 106 -1.37 -32.34 -1.87
C LYS A 106 -2.65 -31.88 -1.28
N GLU A 107 -3.71 -31.96 -2.03
CA GLU A 107 -5.00 -31.56 -1.53
C GLU A 107 -5.74 -32.66 -0.90
#